data_f84be044711c7aa680dba132c1b1ef82
#
_entry.id   f84be044711c7aa680dba132c1b1ef82
#
_cell.length_a   1.000
_cell.length_b   1.000
_cell.length_c   1.000
_cell.angle_alpha   90.00
_cell.angle_beta   90.00
_cell.angle_gamma   90.00
#
_symmetry.space_group_name_H-M   'P 1'
#
loop_
_entity.id
_entity.type
_entity.pdbx_description
1 polymer ?
#
loop_
_entity_poly.entity_id
_entity_poly.type
_entity_poly.pdbx_seq_one_letter_code
_entity_poly.pdbx_strand_id
1 'polypeptide(L)'
;MKRININTQQAHFIGCWNLENDKLCNEIIQLFENNKNLQKQGETGKGRNPEIKKTIDITLQPKDLEKTKFEILKQYMNELHKCYLDYQKQWPF
;
A
#
# COMPACT_ATOMS: atom_id res chain seq x y z
N MET A 1 9.66 -4.71 10.95
CA MET A 1 9.93 -4.16 9.61
C MET A 1 11.38 -3.77 9.49
N LYS A 2 11.98 -4.03 8.36
CA LYS A 2 13.41 -3.82 8.15
C LYS A 2 13.66 -2.92 6.94
N ARG A 3 14.47 -1.88 7.14
CA ARG A 3 14.90 -1.02 6.04
C ARG A 3 15.95 -1.72 5.18
N ILE A 4 15.79 -1.61 3.87
CA ILE A 4 16.73 -2.13 2.89
C ILE A 4 17.56 -0.95 2.39
N ASN A 5 18.89 -1.05 2.50
CA ASN A 5 19.78 -0.01 2.02
C ASN A 5 19.90 -0.08 0.49
N ILE A 6 19.69 1.06 -0.15
CA ILE A 6 19.95 1.22 -1.57
C ILE A 6 21.28 1.93 -1.70
N ASN A 7 22.29 1.18 -2.15
CA ASN A 7 23.65 1.67 -2.23
C ASN A 7 23.86 2.38 -3.57
N THR A 8 23.78 3.71 -3.56
CA THR A 8 24.15 4.52 -4.72
C THR A 8 25.04 5.68 -4.25
N GLN A 9 25.91 6.16 -5.14
CA GLN A 9 26.77 7.31 -4.87
C GLN A 9 26.03 8.64 -4.99
N GLN A 10 24.82 8.63 -5.56
CA GLN A 10 24.02 9.84 -5.75
C GLN A 10 22.74 9.77 -4.90
N ALA A 11 22.27 10.93 -4.47
CA ALA A 11 20.96 11.01 -3.82
C ALA A 11 19.85 10.63 -4.83
N HIS A 12 19.03 9.66 -4.46
CA HIS A 12 17.94 9.17 -5.32
C HIS A 12 16.56 9.39 -4.71
N PHE A 13 16.48 9.77 -3.44
CA PHE A 13 15.23 10.04 -2.71
C PHE A 13 14.28 8.85 -2.65
N ILE A 14 14.81 7.63 -2.74
CA ILE A 14 14.04 6.39 -2.66
C ILE A 14 14.35 5.69 -1.35
N GLY A 15 13.31 5.34 -0.60
CA GLY A 15 13.42 4.48 0.58
C GLY A 15 12.78 3.12 0.29
N CYS A 16 13.36 2.07 0.84
CA CYS A 16 12.87 0.71 0.66
C CYS A 16 12.88 -0.03 1.98
N TRP A 17 11.78 -0.72 2.30
CA TRP A 17 11.65 -1.50 3.52
C TRP A 17 11.01 -2.84 3.23
N ASN A 18 11.42 -3.87 3.96
CA ASN A 18 10.75 -5.15 3.98
C ASN A 18 9.81 -5.17 5.18
N LEU A 19 8.53 -5.43 4.94
CA LEU A 19 7.53 -5.45 5.99
C LEU A 19 7.80 -6.53 7.05
N GLU A 20 8.37 -7.67 6.64
CA GLU A 20 8.69 -8.82 7.50
C GLU A 20 7.49 -9.33 8.30
N ASN A 21 6.31 -9.25 7.71
CA ASN A 21 5.06 -9.67 8.35
C ASN A 21 4.17 -10.39 7.33
N ASP A 22 4.46 -11.67 7.12
CA ASP A 22 3.72 -12.47 6.14
C ASP A 22 2.25 -12.64 6.54
N LYS A 23 1.96 -12.67 7.83
CA LYS A 23 0.58 -12.77 8.32
C LYS A 23 -0.23 -11.55 7.90
N LEU A 24 0.32 -10.35 8.07
CA LEU A 24 -0.33 -9.10 7.65
C LEU A 24 -0.56 -9.09 6.15
N CYS A 25 0.46 -9.48 5.36
CA CYS A 25 0.33 -9.54 3.91
C CYS A 25 -0.75 -10.51 3.47
N ASN A 26 -0.80 -11.70 4.07
CA ASN A 26 -1.80 -12.71 3.74
C ASN A 26 -3.21 -12.27 4.13
N GLU A 27 -3.37 -11.59 5.26
CA GLU A 27 -4.66 -11.06 5.70
C GLU A 27 -5.17 -9.95 4.77
N ILE A 28 -4.28 -9.12 4.24
CA ILE A 28 -4.65 -8.09 3.24
C ILE A 28 -5.13 -8.76 1.95
N ILE A 29 -4.43 -9.80 1.48
CA ILE A 29 -4.84 -10.55 0.31
C ILE A 29 -6.22 -11.18 0.53
N GLN A 30 -6.45 -11.79 1.69
CA GLN A 30 -7.74 -12.38 2.04
C GLN A 30 -8.85 -11.34 2.11
N LEU A 31 -8.55 -10.16 2.63
CA LEU A 31 -9.51 -9.05 2.64
C LEU A 31 -9.96 -8.71 1.22
N PHE A 32 -9.03 -8.61 0.29
CA PHE A 32 -9.35 -8.37 -1.11
C PHE A 32 -10.21 -9.49 -1.69
N GLU A 33 -9.80 -10.75 -1.51
CA GLU A 33 -10.48 -11.91 -2.05
C GLU A 33 -11.90 -12.09 -1.46
N ASN A 34 -12.09 -11.74 -0.19
CA ASN A 34 -13.36 -11.90 0.51
C ASN A 34 -14.34 -10.75 0.24
N ASN A 35 -13.97 -9.73 -0.49
CA ASN A 35 -14.81 -8.56 -0.77
C ASN A 35 -15.04 -8.39 -2.28
N LYS A 36 -15.51 -9.44 -2.95
CA LYS A 36 -15.80 -9.44 -4.39
C LYS A 36 -16.76 -8.32 -4.78
N ASN A 37 -17.72 -8.01 -3.92
CA ASN A 37 -18.72 -6.95 -4.15
C ASN A 37 -18.12 -5.55 -4.23
N LEU A 38 -16.91 -5.35 -3.70
CA LEU A 38 -16.21 -4.06 -3.73
C LEU A 38 -15.19 -3.96 -4.86
N GLN A 39 -14.91 -5.09 -5.53
CA GLN A 39 -13.93 -5.12 -6.61
C GLN A 39 -14.50 -4.48 -7.87
N LYS A 40 -13.68 -3.65 -8.51
CA LYS A 40 -14.03 -2.96 -9.75
C LYS A 40 -12.88 -3.05 -10.73
N GLN A 41 -13.19 -3.02 -12.03
CA GLN A 41 -12.17 -2.89 -13.04
C GLN A 41 -11.41 -1.58 -12.89
N GLY A 42 -10.07 -1.63 -12.97
CA GLY A 42 -9.23 -0.45 -12.88
C GLY A 42 -9.53 0.54 -14.00
N GLU A 43 -9.38 1.83 -13.71
CA GLU A 43 -9.66 2.91 -14.65
C GLU A 43 -8.41 3.74 -14.92
N THR A 44 -8.33 4.27 -16.14
CA THR A 44 -7.35 5.30 -16.50
C THR A 44 -7.99 6.68 -16.34
N GLY A 45 -7.23 7.75 -16.57
CA GLY A 45 -7.78 9.11 -16.56
C GLY A 45 -8.90 9.34 -17.58
N LYS A 46 -9.05 8.43 -18.55
CA LYS A 46 -10.10 8.46 -19.59
C LYS A 46 -11.17 7.40 -19.35
N GLY A 47 -11.25 6.83 -18.14
CA GLY A 47 -12.19 5.79 -17.80
C GLY A 47 -11.60 4.39 -17.93
N ARG A 48 -12.45 3.38 -18.11
CA ARG A 48 -12.02 1.98 -18.21
C ARG A 48 -11.39 1.71 -19.58
N ASN A 49 -10.14 1.27 -19.56
CA ASN A 49 -9.44 0.91 -20.80
C ASN A 49 -8.54 -0.32 -20.54
N PRO A 50 -9.05 -1.55 -20.83
CA PRO A 50 -8.30 -2.79 -20.57
C PRO A 50 -7.00 -2.91 -21.36
N GLU A 51 -6.86 -2.19 -22.46
CA GLU A 51 -5.62 -2.19 -23.24
C GLU A 51 -4.50 -1.42 -22.54
N ILE A 52 -4.86 -0.39 -21.77
CA ILE A 52 -3.92 0.45 -21.01
C ILE A 52 -3.78 -0.06 -19.59
N LYS A 53 -4.91 -0.37 -18.94
CA LYS A 53 -4.92 -0.82 -17.54
C LYS A 53 -5.87 -2.00 -17.40
N LYS A 54 -5.30 -3.19 -17.18
CA LYS A 54 -6.05 -4.43 -16.98
C LYS A 54 -5.86 -4.89 -15.53
N THR A 55 -6.61 -4.28 -14.60
CA THR A 55 -6.54 -4.58 -13.18
C THR A 55 -7.92 -4.71 -12.59
N ILE A 56 -7.98 -5.33 -11.40
CA ILE A 56 -9.19 -5.35 -10.57
C ILE A 56 -8.78 -4.70 -9.25
N ASP A 57 -9.51 -3.66 -8.88
CA ASP A 57 -9.16 -2.79 -7.76
C ASP A 57 -10.29 -2.72 -6.73
N ILE A 58 -9.92 -2.47 -5.48
CA ILE A 58 -10.84 -1.99 -4.45
C ILE A 58 -10.38 -0.59 -4.05
N THR A 59 -11.26 0.39 -4.17
CA THR A 59 -10.98 1.77 -3.75
C THR A 59 -11.64 2.06 -2.42
N LEU A 60 -10.86 2.55 -1.47
CA LEU A 60 -11.32 2.90 -0.13
C LEU A 60 -11.10 4.38 0.14
N GLN A 61 -12.08 5.00 0.80
CA GLN A 61 -11.94 6.34 1.34
C GLN A 61 -11.32 6.27 2.74
N PRO A 62 -10.66 7.34 3.23
CA PRO A 62 -10.09 7.32 4.59
C PRO A 62 -11.10 6.94 5.67
N LYS A 63 -12.37 7.33 5.53
CA LYS A 63 -13.43 6.97 6.47
C LYS A 63 -13.72 5.46 6.52
N ASP A 64 -13.41 4.72 5.46
CA ASP A 64 -13.64 3.27 5.42
C ASP A 64 -12.70 2.53 6.36
N LEU A 65 -11.52 3.11 6.67
CA LEU A 65 -10.55 2.50 7.59
C LEU A 65 -11.07 2.46 9.04
N GLU A 66 -12.09 3.22 9.36
CA GLU A 66 -12.73 3.19 10.68
C GLU A 66 -13.65 1.97 10.84
N LYS A 67 -14.00 1.29 9.75
CA LYS A 67 -14.82 0.08 9.81
C LYS A 67 -13.98 -1.11 10.28
N THR A 68 -14.57 -1.94 11.15
CA THR A 68 -13.89 -3.11 11.74
C THR A 68 -13.32 -4.04 10.68
N LYS A 69 -14.05 -4.27 9.57
CA LYS A 69 -13.60 -5.18 8.52
C LYS A 69 -12.33 -4.71 7.81
N PHE A 70 -11.96 -3.42 7.92
CA PHE A 70 -10.75 -2.86 7.31
C PHE A 70 -9.65 -2.57 8.32
N GLU A 71 -9.77 -3.07 9.54
CA GLU A 71 -8.79 -2.83 10.59
C GLU A 71 -7.38 -3.30 10.20
N ILE A 72 -7.29 -4.38 9.41
CA ILE A 72 -5.99 -4.89 8.95
C ILE A 72 -5.27 -3.89 8.05
N LEU A 73 -6.00 -3.10 7.28
CA LEU A 73 -5.41 -2.03 6.47
C LEU A 73 -4.91 -0.88 7.33
N LYS A 74 -5.57 -0.62 8.47
CA LYS A 74 -5.11 0.36 9.42
C LYS A 74 -3.75 -0.04 10.02
N GLN A 75 -3.56 -1.33 10.31
CA GLN A 75 -2.25 -1.84 10.73
C GLN A 75 -1.18 -1.61 9.66
N TYR A 76 -1.51 -1.89 8.40
CA TYR A 76 -0.60 -1.64 7.28
C TYR A 76 -0.24 -0.16 7.17
N MET A 77 -1.22 0.73 7.29
CA MET A 77 -0.97 2.17 7.23
C MET A 77 -0.08 2.65 8.37
N ASN A 78 -0.22 2.06 9.57
CA ASN A 78 0.67 2.36 10.69
C ASN A 78 2.12 1.95 10.39
N GLU A 79 2.33 0.80 9.75
CA GLU A 79 3.67 0.37 9.34
C GLU A 79 4.25 1.30 8.27
N LEU A 80 3.42 1.71 7.31
CA LEU A 80 3.82 2.67 6.28
C LEU A 80 4.22 4.01 6.89
N HIS A 81 3.49 4.47 7.90
CA HIS A 81 3.83 5.71 8.61
C HIS A 81 5.19 5.63 9.30
N LYS A 82 5.55 4.49 9.85
CA LYS A 82 6.89 4.28 10.41
C LYS A 82 7.98 4.41 9.35
N CYS A 83 7.72 3.89 8.15
CA CYS A 83 8.62 4.07 7.00
C CYS A 83 8.80 5.54 6.66
N TYR A 84 7.70 6.29 6.64
CA TYR A 84 7.72 7.72 6.36
C TYR A 84 8.55 8.49 7.37
N LEU A 85 8.40 8.21 8.66
CA LEU A 85 9.18 8.87 9.70
C LEU A 85 10.68 8.56 9.56
N ASP A 86 11.02 7.32 9.23
CA ASP A 86 12.40 6.92 8.99
C ASP A 86 12.96 7.60 7.74
N TYR A 87 12.16 7.68 6.69
CA TYR A 87 12.51 8.37 5.45
C TYR A 87 12.83 9.85 5.70
N GLN A 88 12.03 10.53 6.52
CA GLN A 88 12.24 11.94 6.85
C GLN A 88 13.56 12.21 7.57
N LYS A 89 14.09 11.23 8.30
CA LYS A 89 15.38 11.38 8.98
C LYS A 89 16.54 11.49 7.98
N GLN A 90 16.42 10.80 6.85
CA GLN A 90 17.45 10.82 5.81
C GLN A 90 17.25 12.01 4.85
N TRP A 91 16.02 12.31 4.48
CA TRP A 91 15.67 13.40 3.58
C TRP A 91 14.61 14.30 4.22
N PRO A 92 15.02 15.24 5.11
CA PRO A 92 14.05 16.14 5.75
C PRO A 92 13.46 17.13 4.74
N PHE A 93 12.17 17.32 4.84
CA PHE A 93 11.44 18.25 3.99
C PHE A 93 10.72 19.31 4.83
#